data_a96306c1a0c9156f4ee5aea0987ca328
#
_entry.id   a96306c1a0c9156f4ee5aea0987ca328
#
_cell.length_a   1.000
_cell.length_b   1.000
_cell.length_c   1.000
_cell.angle_alpha   90.00
_cell.angle_beta   90.00
_cell.angle_gamma   90.00
#
_symmetry.space_group_name_H-M   'P 1'
#
loop_
_entity.id
_entity.type
_entity.pdbx_description
1 polymer ?
#
loop_
_entity_poly.entity_id
_entity_poly.type
_entity_poly.pdbx_seq_one_letter_code
_entity_poly.pdbx_strand_id
1 'polypeptide(L)'
;MLALPAMAQEPITPQTTMREIRQNPAVQASGLYTDIHTWERDLAWFKNAHNNETLEEVVGSGSAASCAAGLNLLIQNYESGTQITYKLYSPEEIVAQPSRDHAELYYFPADTPNARYAVVLSGNALYYSGELRGGVSTAWELHEQGYAVFVLRYRIGREAGNNAPMDD
;
A
#
# COMPACT_ATOMS: atom_id res chain seq x y z
N MET A 1 -9.49 11.16 -33.91
CA MET A 1 -8.74 10.07 -33.29
C MET A 1 -9.65 9.53 -32.20
N LEU A 2 -10.32 8.38 -32.42
CA LEU A 2 -11.19 7.76 -31.44
C LEU A 2 -10.28 7.08 -30.40
N ALA A 3 -10.34 7.53 -29.15
CA ALA A 3 -9.72 6.82 -28.05
C ALA A 3 -10.38 5.44 -27.94
N LEU A 4 -9.60 4.38 -28.03
CA LEU A 4 -10.06 3.03 -27.70
C LEU A 4 -10.56 3.06 -26.25
N PRO A 5 -11.70 2.43 -25.93
CA PRO A 5 -12.14 2.30 -24.55
C PRO A 5 -11.03 1.56 -23.78
N ALA A 6 -10.60 2.13 -22.66
CA ALA A 6 -9.73 1.41 -21.74
C ALA A 6 -10.43 0.10 -21.38
N MET A 7 -9.80 -1.03 -21.70
CA MET A 7 -10.29 -2.33 -21.26
C MET A 7 -10.36 -2.28 -19.73
N ALA A 8 -11.52 -2.55 -19.16
CA ALA A 8 -11.66 -2.68 -17.72
C ALA A 8 -10.65 -3.74 -17.25
N GLN A 9 -9.78 -3.37 -16.37
CA GLN A 9 -8.78 -4.30 -15.87
C GLN A 9 -9.46 -5.32 -14.95
N GLU A 10 -9.08 -6.58 -15.10
CA GLU A 10 -9.62 -7.65 -14.25
C GLU A 10 -9.31 -7.35 -12.77
N PRO A 11 -10.29 -7.57 -11.88
CA PRO A 11 -10.07 -7.36 -10.46
C PRO A 11 -8.92 -8.23 -9.91
N ILE A 12 -8.18 -7.69 -8.97
CA ILE A 12 -7.17 -8.45 -8.22
C ILE A 12 -7.88 -9.53 -7.41
N THR A 13 -7.36 -10.74 -7.48
CA THR A 13 -7.81 -11.92 -6.72
C THR A 13 -6.64 -12.49 -5.91
N PRO A 14 -6.87 -13.40 -4.97
CA PRO A 14 -5.79 -14.14 -4.30
C PRO A 14 -4.81 -14.84 -5.25
N GLN A 15 -5.25 -15.21 -6.45
CA GLN A 15 -4.47 -15.91 -7.48
C GLN A 15 -3.75 -14.96 -8.45
N THR A 16 -4.03 -13.65 -8.38
CA THR A 16 -3.32 -12.64 -9.18
C THR A 16 -1.85 -12.60 -8.75
N THR A 17 -0.94 -12.65 -9.71
CA THR A 17 0.50 -12.62 -9.40
C THR A 17 0.96 -11.23 -8.96
N MET A 18 2.01 -11.16 -8.16
CA MET A 18 2.60 -9.88 -7.75
C MET A 18 3.08 -9.05 -8.94
N ARG A 19 3.47 -9.71 -10.04
CA ARG A 19 3.81 -9.03 -11.30
C ARG A 19 2.62 -8.29 -11.88
N GLU A 20 1.46 -8.94 -11.97
CA GLU A 20 0.24 -8.34 -12.50
C GLU A 20 -0.22 -7.17 -11.63
N ILE A 21 -0.17 -7.33 -10.30
CA ILE A 21 -0.48 -6.25 -9.35
C ILE A 21 0.43 -5.03 -9.59
N ARG A 22 1.75 -5.25 -9.68
CA ARG A 22 2.75 -4.17 -9.89
C ARG A 22 2.65 -3.52 -11.27
N GLN A 23 2.17 -4.26 -12.27
CA GLN A 23 1.95 -3.76 -13.63
C GLN A 23 0.59 -3.08 -13.82
N ASN A 24 -0.30 -3.15 -12.82
CA ASN A 24 -1.56 -2.45 -12.87
C ASN A 24 -1.32 -0.93 -13.01
N PRO A 25 -1.85 -0.27 -14.07
CA PRO A 25 -1.61 1.15 -14.31
C PRO A 25 -2.05 2.04 -13.15
N ALA A 26 -3.17 1.73 -12.47
CA ALA A 26 -3.65 2.48 -11.34
C ALA A 26 -2.72 2.33 -10.12
N VAL A 27 -2.20 1.13 -9.87
CA VAL A 27 -1.18 0.89 -8.82
C VAL A 27 0.08 1.72 -9.09
N GLN A 28 0.57 1.72 -10.33
CA GLN A 28 1.75 2.50 -10.70
C GLN A 28 1.53 4.01 -10.59
N ALA A 29 0.40 4.50 -11.09
CA ALA A 29 0.10 5.92 -11.14
C ALA A 29 -0.29 6.50 -9.76
N SER A 30 -0.91 5.72 -8.89
CA SER A 30 -1.31 6.14 -7.55
C SER A 30 -0.15 6.25 -6.56
N GLY A 31 1.01 5.67 -6.89
CA GLY A 31 2.14 5.57 -5.97
C GLY A 31 1.96 4.50 -4.89
N LEU A 32 0.96 3.64 -5.01
CA LEU A 32 0.74 2.55 -4.07
C LEU A 32 1.93 1.58 -4.08
N TYR A 33 2.55 1.42 -2.93
CA TYR A 33 3.70 0.53 -2.79
C TYR A 33 3.23 -0.91 -2.55
N THR A 34 3.64 -1.81 -3.42
CA THR A 34 3.23 -3.22 -3.40
C THR A 34 4.39 -4.20 -3.18
N ASP A 35 5.59 -3.70 -2.99
CA ASP A 35 6.74 -4.53 -2.67
C ASP A 35 6.81 -4.84 -1.17
N ILE A 36 7.47 -5.93 -0.82
CA ILE A 36 7.87 -6.18 0.56
C ILE A 36 8.90 -5.13 0.93
N HIS A 37 8.54 -4.27 1.86
CA HIS A 37 9.40 -3.19 2.30
C HIS A 37 10.41 -3.71 3.33
N THR A 38 11.70 -3.60 3.00
CA THR A 38 12.81 -3.92 3.91
C THR A 38 13.84 -2.80 3.88
N TRP A 39 14.75 -2.80 4.85
CA TRP A 39 15.88 -1.88 4.86
C TRP A 39 16.83 -2.08 3.66
N GLU A 40 16.76 -3.23 2.97
CA GLU A 40 17.53 -3.55 1.77
C GLU A 40 16.73 -3.42 0.47
N ARG A 41 15.61 -2.71 0.49
CA ARG A 41 14.69 -2.55 -0.65
C ARG A 41 15.35 -2.04 -1.94
N ASP A 42 16.51 -1.38 -1.85
CA ASP A 42 17.23 -0.87 -3.02
C ASP A 42 18.04 -1.95 -3.73
N LEU A 43 18.16 -3.13 -3.15
CA LEU A 43 18.76 -4.27 -3.83
C LEU A 43 17.87 -4.72 -4.99
N ALA A 44 18.47 -4.81 -6.19
CA ALA A 44 17.71 -5.11 -7.42
C ALA A 44 16.91 -6.42 -7.34
N TRP A 45 17.42 -7.44 -6.63
CA TRP A 45 16.72 -8.72 -6.45
C TRP A 45 15.46 -8.59 -5.59
N PHE A 46 15.40 -7.61 -4.68
CA PHE A 46 14.22 -7.37 -3.85
C PHE A 46 13.06 -6.76 -4.63
N LYS A 47 13.38 -5.85 -5.57
CA LYS A 47 12.37 -5.19 -6.41
C LYS A 47 11.57 -6.16 -7.27
N ASN A 48 12.12 -7.33 -7.55
CA ASN A 48 11.49 -8.38 -8.35
C ASN A 48 11.20 -9.65 -7.54
N ALA A 49 11.47 -9.64 -6.24
CA ALA A 49 11.12 -10.74 -5.38
C ALA A 49 9.62 -11.02 -5.48
N HIS A 50 9.28 -12.28 -5.46
CA HIS A 50 7.88 -12.73 -5.51
C HIS A 50 7.07 -12.38 -6.77
N ASN A 51 7.69 -11.85 -7.85
CA ASN A 51 6.97 -11.46 -9.06
C ASN A 51 6.09 -12.58 -9.66
N ASN A 52 6.54 -13.82 -9.57
CA ASN A 52 5.82 -14.98 -10.11
C ASN A 52 4.91 -15.67 -9.08
N GLU A 53 4.93 -15.22 -7.84
CA GLU A 53 4.08 -15.72 -6.78
C GLU A 53 2.72 -15.02 -6.82
N THR A 54 1.69 -15.73 -6.42
CA THR A 54 0.35 -15.17 -6.25
C THR A 54 0.28 -14.30 -5.00
N LEU A 55 -0.72 -13.43 -4.93
CA LEU A 55 -0.99 -12.64 -3.72
C LEU A 55 -1.14 -13.56 -2.50
N GLU A 56 -1.83 -14.70 -2.65
CA GLU A 56 -2.03 -15.67 -1.58
C GLU A 56 -0.73 -16.29 -1.08
N GLU A 57 0.20 -16.63 -1.97
CA GLU A 57 1.52 -17.15 -1.59
C GLU A 57 2.34 -16.12 -0.81
N VAL A 58 2.21 -14.83 -1.14
CA VAL A 58 2.98 -13.74 -0.49
C VAL A 58 2.37 -13.34 0.85
N VAL A 59 1.04 -13.14 0.93
CA VAL A 59 0.40 -12.62 2.15
C VAL A 59 -0.16 -13.72 3.05
N GLY A 60 -0.28 -14.93 2.55
CA GLY A 60 -0.89 -16.09 3.22
C GLY A 60 -2.39 -16.15 3.02
N SER A 61 -2.94 -17.38 2.98
CA SER A 61 -4.35 -17.66 2.67
C SER A 61 -5.36 -16.96 3.58
N GLY A 62 -5.00 -16.75 4.85
CA GLY A 62 -5.87 -16.05 5.81
C GLY A 62 -6.03 -14.55 5.54
N SER A 63 -5.15 -13.91 4.78
CA SER A 63 -5.19 -12.48 4.49
C SER A 63 -5.43 -12.16 3.01
N ALA A 64 -5.34 -13.15 2.13
CA ALA A 64 -5.32 -12.94 0.70
C ALA A 64 -6.61 -12.33 0.15
N ALA A 65 -7.77 -12.80 0.61
CA ALA A 65 -9.07 -12.28 0.16
C ALA A 65 -9.28 -10.82 0.60
N SER A 66 -9.02 -10.52 1.88
CA SER A 66 -9.12 -9.15 2.41
C SER A 66 -8.11 -8.22 1.75
N CYS A 67 -6.88 -8.70 1.49
CA CYS A 67 -5.86 -7.92 0.80
C CYS A 67 -6.27 -7.61 -0.65
N ALA A 68 -6.77 -8.58 -1.40
CA ALA A 68 -7.26 -8.40 -2.75
C ALA A 68 -8.42 -7.38 -2.80
N ALA A 69 -9.39 -7.52 -1.89
CA ALA A 69 -10.51 -6.59 -1.78
C ALA A 69 -10.03 -5.16 -1.45
N GLY A 70 -9.11 -5.01 -0.50
CA GLY A 70 -8.55 -3.73 -0.14
C GLY A 70 -7.77 -3.07 -1.29
N LEU A 71 -6.99 -3.82 -2.05
CA LEU A 71 -6.30 -3.31 -3.25
C LEU A 71 -7.30 -2.85 -4.30
N ASN A 72 -8.34 -3.64 -4.58
CA ASN A 72 -9.38 -3.27 -5.54
C ASN A 72 -10.12 -1.99 -5.11
N LEU A 73 -10.42 -1.83 -3.82
CA LEU A 73 -11.04 -0.61 -3.30
C LEU A 73 -10.13 0.62 -3.49
N LEU A 74 -8.83 0.50 -3.20
CA LEU A 74 -7.87 1.58 -3.42
C LEU A 74 -7.79 1.96 -4.91
N ILE A 75 -7.72 0.98 -5.80
CA ILE A 75 -7.71 1.19 -7.25
C ILE A 75 -8.99 1.90 -7.70
N GLN A 76 -10.15 1.42 -7.28
CA GLN A 76 -11.45 2.02 -7.61
C GLN A 76 -11.54 3.47 -7.13
N ASN A 77 -11.10 3.76 -5.91
CA ASN A 77 -11.07 5.11 -5.37
C ASN A 77 -10.13 6.02 -6.17
N TYR A 78 -8.93 5.53 -6.51
CA TYR A 78 -8.00 6.27 -7.36
C TYR A 78 -8.60 6.59 -8.73
N GLU A 79 -9.18 5.61 -9.40
CA GLU A 79 -9.82 5.78 -10.71
C GLU A 79 -11.01 6.73 -10.68
N SER A 80 -11.71 6.82 -9.54
CA SER A 80 -12.78 7.80 -9.32
C SER A 80 -12.28 9.22 -8.99
N GLY A 81 -10.96 9.41 -8.93
CA GLY A 81 -10.32 10.70 -8.64
C GLY A 81 -10.08 10.98 -7.15
N THR A 82 -10.28 9.99 -6.29
CA THR A 82 -9.95 10.13 -4.87
C THR A 82 -8.43 9.97 -4.67
N GLN A 83 -7.81 10.90 -3.96
CA GLN A 83 -6.42 10.74 -3.55
C GLN A 83 -6.34 9.64 -2.49
N ILE A 84 -5.56 8.60 -2.77
CA ILE A 84 -5.40 7.43 -1.89
C ILE A 84 -4.02 7.33 -1.24
N THR A 85 -3.05 8.12 -1.68
CA THR A 85 -1.70 8.15 -1.12
C THR A 85 -1.35 9.57 -0.66
N TYR A 86 -0.78 9.69 0.52
CA TYR A 86 -0.38 10.97 1.10
C TYR A 86 1.03 10.87 1.64
N LYS A 87 1.94 11.75 1.21
CA LYS A 87 3.26 11.91 1.83
C LYS A 87 3.12 12.62 3.17
N LEU A 88 3.86 12.17 4.17
CA LEU A 88 3.87 12.80 5.50
C LEU A 88 4.76 14.03 5.55
N TYR A 89 5.73 14.12 4.67
CA TYR A 89 6.73 15.19 4.65
C TYR A 89 6.63 16.03 3.38
N SER A 90 6.98 17.30 3.52
CA SER A 90 7.05 18.22 2.37
C SER A 90 8.20 17.87 1.42
N PRO A 91 8.16 18.34 0.16
CA PRO A 91 9.26 18.15 -0.78
C PRO A 91 10.61 18.64 -0.23
N GLU A 92 10.62 19.76 0.50
CA GLU A 92 11.82 20.36 1.10
C GLU A 92 12.41 19.45 2.19
N GLU A 93 11.54 18.85 3.01
CA GLU A 93 11.95 17.92 4.06
C GLU A 93 12.48 16.61 3.48
N ILE A 94 11.90 16.14 2.37
CA ILE A 94 12.37 14.95 1.64
C ILE A 94 13.73 15.23 0.99
N VAL A 95 13.94 16.41 0.42
CA VAL A 95 15.25 16.80 -0.11
C VAL A 95 16.30 16.87 0.99
N ALA A 96 15.96 17.39 2.16
CA ALA A 96 16.86 17.45 3.30
C ALA A 96 17.18 16.08 3.90
N GLN A 97 16.22 15.16 3.86
CA GLN A 97 16.37 13.79 4.36
C GLN A 97 15.61 12.81 3.46
N PRO A 98 16.27 12.23 2.43
CA PRO A 98 15.61 11.39 1.42
C PRO A 98 14.85 10.18 1.95
N SER A 99 15.20 9.64 3.13
CA SER A 99 14.45 8.54 3.74
C SER A 99 13.01 8.92 4.12
N ARG A 100 12.71 10.21 4.27
CA ARG A 100 11.36 10.72 4.54
C ARG A 100 10.37 10.46 3.38
N ASP A 101 10.87 10.24 2.16
CA ASP A 101 10.03 9.85 1.03
C ASP A 101 9.33 8.49 1.23
N HIS A 102 9.81 7.69 2.18
CA HIS A 102 9.25 6.37 2.49
C HIS A 102 8.10 6.40 3.49
N ALA A 103 7.90 7.54 4.15
CA ALA A 103 6.81 7.72 5.09
C ALA A 103 5.57 8.27 4.38
N GLU A 104 4.52 7.47 4.32
CA GLU A 104 3.28 7.81 3.60
C GLU A 104 2.06 7.09 4.19
N LEU A 105 0.88 7.61 3.89
CA LEU A 105 -0.39 7.02 4.27
C LEU A 105 -1.11 6.50 3.02
N TYR A 106 -1.73 5.33 3.15
CA TYR A 106 -2.76 4.85 2.23
C TYR A 106 -4.13 5.09 2.86
N TYR A 107 -5.03 5.71 2.12
CA TYR A 107 -6.32 6.11 2.62
C TYR A 107 -7.45 5.27 2.04
N PHE A 108 -8.22 4.67 2.92
CA PHE A 108 -9.48 3.98 2.65
C PHE A 108 -10.61 4.90 3.11
N PRO A 109 -11.29 5.62 2.21
CA PRO A 109 -12.40 6.47 2.58
C PRO A 109 -13.57 5.63 3.12
N ALA A 110 -14.26 6.12 4.14
CA ALA A 110 -15.48 5.48 4.60
C ALA A 110 -16.65 5.82 3.65
N ASP A 111 -17.63 4.94 3.58
CA ASP A 111 -18.83 5.12 2.76
C ASP A 111 -19.78 6.20 3.32
N THR A 112 -19.63 6.53 4.61
CA THR A 112 -20.50 7.49 5.30
C THR A 112 -19.74 8.73 5.74
N PRO A 113 -20.33 9.93 5.64
CA PRO A 113 -19.73 11.15 6.18
C PRO A 113 -19.53 11.09 7.70
N ASN A 114 -18.46 11.71 8.18
CA ASN A 114 -18.11 11.78 9.61
C ASN A 114 -17.93 10.40 10.28
N ALA A 115 -17.58 9.39 9.54
CA ALA A 115 -17.22 8.09 10.09
C ALA A 115 -16.05 8.22 11.07
N ARG A 116 -15.98 7.30 12.03
CA ARG A 116 -14.79 7.14 12.85
C ARG A 116 -13.62 6.73 11.96
N TYR A 117 -12.42 7.06 12.38
CA TYR A 117 -11.22 6.65 11.65
C TYR A 117 -10.36 5.70 12.49
N ALA A 118 -9.53 4.93 11.79
CA ALA A 118 -8.50 4.10 12.36
C ALA A 118 -7.16 4.34 11.63
N VAL A 119 -6.06 4.20 12.36
CA VAL A 119 -4.72 4.16 11.78
C VAL A 119 -4.16 2.76 11.99
N VAL A 120 -3.76 2.11 10.90
CA VAL A 120 -3.16 0.78 10.90
C VAL A 120 -1.65 0.93 10.68
N LEU A 121 -0.88 0.44 11.63
CA LEU A 121 0.56 0.33 11.52
C LEU A 121 0.92 -1.13 11.26
N SER A 122 1.39 -1.41 10.07
CA SER A 122 1.86 -2.76 9.75
C SER A 122 3.23 -2.99 10.37
N GLY A 123 3.30 -3.92 11.33
CA GLY A 123 4.52 -4.17 12.09
C GLY A 123 5.33 -5.32 11.54
N ASN A 124 6.60 -5.35 11.88
CA ASN A 124 7.50 -6.51 11.95
C ASN A 124 8.82 -6.08 12.59
N ALA A 125 8.72 -5.65 13.84
CA ALA A 125 9.85 -5.25 14.70
C ALA A 125 10.75 -4.16 14.08
N LEU A 126 10.18 -3.26 13.28
CA LEU A 126 10.91 -2.21 12.53
C LEU A 126 11.92 -2.76 11.49
N TYR A 127 11.91 -4.04 11.22
CA TYR A 127 12.85 -4.66 10.29
C TYR A 127 12.36 -4.67 8.86
N TYR A 128 11.09 -5.02 8.67
CA TYR A 128 10.36 -4.87 7.41
C TYR A 128 8.91 -4.51 7.73
N SER A 129 8.17 -4.07 6.74
CA SER A 129 6.78 -3.70 6.90
C SER A 129 5.90 -4.58 6.03
N GLY A 130 4.83 -5.08 6.61
CA GLY A 130 3.88 -5.97 5.96
C GLY A 130 2.66 -5.22 5.46
N GLU A 131 2.85 -4.18 4.61
CA GLU A 131 1.76 -3.32 4.15
C GLU A 131 0.62 -4.11 3.52
N LEU A 132 0.91 -5.12 2.71
CA LEU A 132 -0.13 -5.93 2.09
C LEU A 132 -0.82 -6.83 3.11
N ARG A 133 -0.04 -7.62 3.85
CA ARG A 133 -0.58 -8.63 4.77
C ARG A 133 -1.22 -8.02 6.02
N GLY A 134 -0.51 -7.11 6.68
CA GLY A 134 -0.93 -6.53 7.96
C GLY A 134 -1.58 -5.15 7.82
N GLY A 135 -1.29 -4.42 6.75
CA GLY A 135 -1.81 -3.10 6.47
C GLY A 135 -3.10 -3.14 5.67
N VAL A 136 -3.02 -3.46 4.39
CA VAL A 136 -4.16 -3.42 3.45
C VAL A 136 -5.26 -4.39 3.85
N SER A 137 -4.94 -5.64 4.26
CA SER A 137 -5.96 -6.60 4.67
C SER A 137 -6.71 -6.14 5.93
N THR A 138 -6.00 -5.65 6.94
CA THR A 138 -6.63 -5.11 8.16
C THR A 138 -7.43 -3.84 7.88
N ALA A 139 -6.94 -2.98 6.98
CA ALA A 139 -7.65 -1.77 6.59
C ALA A 139 -8.98 -2.10 5.89
N TRP A 140 -8.99 -3.10 5.01
CA TRP A 140 -10.23 -3.60 4.42
C TRP A 140 -11.23 -4.07 5.48
N GLU A 141 -10.80 -4.89 6.42
CA GLU A 141 -11.67 -5.43 7.48
C GLU A 141 -12.25 -4.32 8.37
N LEU A 142 -11.49 -3.26 8.65
CA LEU A 142 -11.99 -2.09 9.39
C LEU A 142 -12.91 -1.21 8.52
N HIS A 143 -12.61 -1.06 7.23
CA HIS A 143 -13.47 -0.36 6.28
C HIS A 143 -14.86 -1.02 6.21
N GLU A 144 -14.93 -2.35 6.11
CA GLU A 144 -16.18 -3.12 6.17
C GLU A 144 -16.99 -2.89 7.45
N GLN A 145 -16.33 -2.46 8.53
CA GLN A 145 -16.98 -2.05 9.78
C GLN A 145 -17.36 -0.56 9.81
N GLY A 146 -17.20 0.15 8.68
CA GLY A 146 -17.60 1.54 8.50
C GLY A 146 -16.57 2.57 8.97
N TYR A 147 -15.29 2.20 9.15
CA TYR A 147 -14.24 3.16 9.48
C TYR A 147 -13.65 3.77 8.20
N ALA A 148 -13.26 5.04 8.29
CA ALA A 148 -12.21 5.57 7.41
C ALA A 148 -10.86 5.05 7.91
N VAL A 149 -10.02 4.49 7.04
CA VAL A 149 -8.78 3.85 7.50
C VAL A 149 -7.57 4.43 6.80
N PHE A 150 -6.53 4.68 7.60
CA PHE A 150 -5.22 5.07 7.12
C PHE A 150 -4.22 3.97 7.43
N VAL A 151 -3.54 3.45 6.41
CA VAL A 151 -2.40 2.54 6.61
C VAL A 151 -1.14 3.37 6.60
N LEU A 152 -0.45 3.42 7.73
CA LEU A 152 0.81 4.13 7.86
C LEU A 152 1.97 3.24 7.41
N ARG A 153 2.65 3.69 6.37
CA ARG A 153 3.96 3.21 5.97
C ARG A 153 5.01 4.15 6.57
N TYR A 154 5.87 3.62 7.42
CA TYR A 154 6.88 4.37 8.16
C TYR A 154 8.29 3.89 7.85
N ARG A 155 9.30 4.65 8.23
CA ARG A 155 10.71 4.31 8.01
C ARG A 155 11.11 3.11 8.87
N ILE A 156 11.81 2.15 8.26
CA ILE A 156 12.21 0.89 8.89
C ILE A 156 13.68 0.57 8.62
N GLY A 157 14.20 -0.47 9.26
CA GLY A 157 15.55 -0.95 9.07
C GLY A 157 16.60 0.12 9.40
N ARG A 158 17.51 0.40 8.49
CA ARG A 158 18.54 1.44 8.69
C ARG A 158 17.97 2.85 8.79
N GLU A 159 16.80 3.09 8.20
CA GLU A 159 16.12 4.38 8.21
C GLU A 159 15.39 4.64 9.54
N ALA A 160 15.17 3.59 10.35
CA ALA A 160 14.56 3.68 11.67
C ALA A 160 15.49 4.26 12.75
N GLY A 161 16.74 4.59 12.41
CA GLY A 161 17.68 5.21 13.33
C GLY A 161 17.17 6.51 13.93
N ASN A 162 17.62 6.85 15.13
CA ASN A 162 17.24 8.06 15.87
C ASN A 162 15.73 8.22 16.11
N ASN A 163 15.04 7.09 16.33
CA ASN A 163 13.59 7.03 16.54
C ASN A 163 12.75 7.54 15.35
N ALA A 164 13.28 7.55 14.15
CA ALA A 164 12.57 8.05 12.96
C ALA A 164 11.13 7.53 12.77
N PRO A 165 10.81 6.25 13.07
CA PRO A 165 9.44 5.76 13.00
C PRO A 165 8.46 6.39 14.00
N MET A 166 8.98 7.03 15.03
CA MET A 166 8.16 7.76 16.02
C MET A 166 7.87 9.20 15.56
N ASP A 167 8.63 9.69 14.58
CA ASP A 167 8.42 10.99 13.96
C ASP A 167 7.46 10.90 12.77
N ASP A 168 7.37 9.68 12.17
CA ASP A 168 6.47 9.37 11.08
C ASP A 168 5.05 9.15 11.60
#